data_7c76f41f255e810f741036475e9c9acc
#
_entry.id   7c76f41f255e810f741036475e9c9acc
#
_cell.length_a   1.000
_cell.length_b   1.000
_cell.length_c   1.000
_cell.angle_alpha   90.00
_cell.angle_beta   90.00
_cell.angle_gamma   90.00
#
_symmetry.space_group_name_H-M   'P 1'
#
loop_
_entity.id
_entity.type
_entity.pdbx_description
1 polymer ?
#
loop_
_entity_poly.entity_id
_entity_poly.type
_entity_poly.pdbx_seq_one_letter_code
_entity_poly.pdbx_strand_id
1 'polypeptide(L)'
;MSAGNRRLATLGSGTNHDFVARQYAQLRGLAPEPLACDTLKACAEAVLAGDADYAVICSVHPDTPHLLTAYHKRLFLADTFISPSKPLAIVTREQIHRPHSIGVFTATLGLGDLSAWREIVVEKSGTIFDVETQLRRGAYDSALVYRDFLDRVPGYRLEMEIESPDDAWLVLGTTRAYKGAIVAAQPKLP
;
A
#
# COMPACT_ATOMS: atom_id res chain seq x y z
N MET A 1 -25.65 11.17 11.90
CA MET A 1 -24.56 11.70 11.01
C MET A 1 -24.71 11.03 9.68
N SER A 2 -24.74 11.80 8.57
CA SER A 2 -24.88 11.25 7.20
C SER A 2 -23.62 10.45 6.86
N ALA A 3 -23.76 9.26 6.26
CA ALA A 3 -22.65 8.37 5.87
C ALA A 3 -21.65 9.07 4.93
N GLY A 4 -22.10 10.02 4.12
CA GLY A 4 -21.28 10.70 3.10
C GLY A 4 -20.20 11.67 3.60
N ASN A 5 -20.03 11.86 4.91
CA ASN A 5 -19.04 12.80 5.45
C ASN A 5 -17.96 12.12 6.31
N ARG A 6 -17.92 10.78 6.37
CA ARG A 6 -16.89 10.06 7.14
C ARG A 6 -15.59 10.00 6.36
N ARG A 7 -14.50 10.31 7.05
CA ARG A 7 -13.16 10.42 6.47
C ARG A 7 -12.28 9.23 6.83
N LEU A 8 -11.52 8.76 5.86
CA LEU A 8 -10.48 7.75 6.05
C LEU A 8 -9.11 8.39 6.30
N ALA A 9 -8.27 7.77 7.12
CA ALA A 9 -6.83 8.02 7.20
C ALA A 9 -6.09 6.84 6.57
N THR A 10 -5.02 7.11 5.86
CA THR A 10 -4.20 6.09 5.19
C THR A 10 -2.78 6.60 4.94
N LEU A 11 -1.86 5.71 4.55
CA LEU A 11 -0.50 6.14 4.17
C LEU A 11 -0.52 7.01 2.91
N GLY A 12 0.47 7.87 2.82
CA GLY A 12 0.73 8.95 1.88
C GLY A 12 0.16 8.84 0.47
N SER A 13 -0.08 9.98 -0.13
CA SER A 13 -0.70 10.11 -1.44
C SER A 13 0.04 9.32 -2.54
N GLY A 14 -0.71 8.65 -3.41
CA GLY A 14 -0.20 7.87 -4.55
C GLY A 14 0.34 6.48 -4.19
N THR A 15 0.47 6.14 -2.90
CA THR A 15 0.88 4.80 -2.44
C THR A 15 -0.21 3.76 -2.72
N ASN A 16 0.15 2.47 -2.54
CA ASN A 16 -0.84 1.39 -2.57
C ASN A 16 -1.98 1.62 -1.57
N HIS A 17 -1.66 2.10 -0.36
CA HIS A 17 -2.66 2.41 0.66
C HIS A 17 -3.64 3.50 0.22
N ASP A 18 -3.14 4.60 -0.37
CA ASP A 18 -4.00 5.68 -0.90
C ASP A 18 -4.90 5.17 -2.03
N PHE A 19 -4.33 4.38 -2.96
CA PHE A 19 -5.06 3.79 -4.07
C PHE A 19 -6.25 2.94 -3.58
N VAL A 20 -6.02 2.03 -2.64
CA VAL A 20 -7.05 1.14 -2.11
C VAL A 20 -8.04 1.89 -1.20
N ALA A 21 -7.56 2.84 -0.39
CA ALA A 21 -8.45 3.64 0.47
C ALA A 21 -9.46 4.46 -0.34
N ARG A 22 -9.05 5.01 -1.49
CA ARG A 22 -9.98 5.73 -2.40
C ARG A 22 -11.04 4.80 -2.98
N GLN A 23 -10.67 3.60 -3.42
CA GLN A 23 -11.63 2.61 -3.90
C GLN A 23 -12.61 2.18 -2.81
N TYR A 24 -12.10 1.93 -1.59
CA TYR A 24 -12.95 1.60 -0.46
C TYR A 24 -13.90 2.74 -0.09
N ALA A 25 -13.42 3.99 -0.09
CA ALA A 25 -14.24 5.18 0.14
C ALA A 25 -15.39 5.26 -0.87
N GLN A 26 -15.10 5.07 -2.15
CA GLN A 26 -16.11 5.03 -3.21
C GLN A 26 -17.12 3.90 -3.00
N LEU A 27 -16.66 2.69 -2.71
CA LEU A 27 -17.52 1.52 -2.47
C LEU A 27 -18.47 1.75 -1.28
N ARG A 28 -18.02 2.44 -0.23
CA ARG A 28 -18.78 2.67 1.00
C ARG A 28 -19.49 4.01 1.04
N GLY A 29 -19.39 4.86 0.00
CA GLY A 29 -19.98 6.19 -0.03
C GLY A 29 -19.43 7.11 1.06
N LEU A 30 -18.12 7.05 1.30
CA LEU A 30 -17.38 7.88 2.27
C LEU A 30 -16.79 9.11 1.57
N ALA A 31 -16.15 10.00 2.35
CA ALA A 31 -15.41 11.12 1.78
C ALA A 31 -14.32 10.62 0.80
N PRO A 32 -14.25 11.14 -0.44
CA PRO A 32 -13.41 10.56 -1.49
C PRO A 32 -11.91 10.80 -1.28
N GLU A 33 -11.56 11.80 -0.47
CA GLU A 33 -10.18 12.18 -0.22
C GLU A 33 -9.74 11.71 1.17
N PRO A 34 -8.94 10.60 1.25
CA PRO A 34 -8.37 10.16 2.52
C PRO A 34 -7.42 11.20 3.11
N LEU A 35 -7.30 11.23 4.42
CA LEU A 35 -6.25 11.95 5.13
C LEU A 35 -4.94 11.17 4.94
N ALA A 36 -4.00 11.76 4.21
CA ALA A 36 -2.68 11.19 3.99
C ALA A 36 -1.82 11.34 5.25
N CYS A 37 -1.23 10.26 5.71
CA CYS A 37 -0.35 10.19 6.88
C CYS A 37 1.01 9.61 6.48
N ASP A 38 2.07 10.01 7.18
CA ASP A 38 3.43 9.54 6.90
C ASP A 38 3.70 8.13 7.46
N THR A 39 2.95 7.70 8.48
CA THR A 39 3.11 6.39 9.12
C THR A 39 1.77 5.78 9.49
N LEU A 40 1.73 4.45 9.65
CA LEU A 40 0.53 3.77 10.18
C LEU A 40 0.18 4.24 11.60
N LYS A 41 1.19 4.60 12.40
CA LYS A 41 0.99 5.19 13.71
C LYS A 41 0.23 6.52 13.60
N ALA A 42 0.64 7.40 12.69
CA ALA A 42 -0.05 8.68 12.44
C ALA A 42 -1.50 8.47 11.98
N CYS A 43 -1.77 7.44 11.15
CA CYS A 43 -3.14 7.07 10.78
C CYS A 43 -3.98 6.68 12.01
N ALA A 44 -3.43 5.87 12.92
CA ALA A 44 -4.10 5.47 14.16
C ALA A 44 -4.38 6.67 15.08
N GLU A 45 -3.41 7.57 15.22
CA GLU A 45 -3.51 8.77 16.04
C GLU A 45 -4.54 9.75 15.46
N ALA A 46 -4.61 9.92 14.14
CA ALA A 46 -5.63 10.73 13.49
C ALA A 46 -7.06 10.23 13.78
N VAL A 47 -7.26 8.90 13.77
CA VAL A 47 -8.56 8.31 14.15
C VAL A 47 -8.87 8.56 15.62
N LEU A 48 -7.88 8.45 16.51
CA LEU A 48 -8.07 8.67 17.94
C LEU A 48 -8.29 10.14 18.30
N ALA A 49 -7.76 11.07 17.51
CA ALA A 49 -7.96 12.51 17.64
C ALA A 49 -9.31 12.97 17.06
N GLY A 50 -9.95 12.15 16.21
CA GLY A 50 -11.19 12.51 15.52
C GLY A 50 -10.96 13.27 14.20
N ASP A 51 -9.73 13.33 13.71
CA ASP A 51 -9.38 13.93 12.41
C ASP A 51 -9.81 13.03 11.26
N ALA A 52 -9.97 11.72 11.52
CA ALA A 52 -10.56 10.73 10.64
C ALA A 52 -11.48 9.78 11.44
N ASP A 53 -12.47 9.19 10.77
CA ASP A 53 -13.37 8.21 11.39
C ASP A 53 -12.78 6.81 11.41
N TYR A 54 -11.99 6.48 10.38
CA TYR A 54 -11.37 5.16 10.21
C TYR A 54 -9.96 5.27 9.63
N ALA A 55 -9.12 4.27 9.94
CA ALA A 55 -7.85 4.05 9.24
C ALA A 55 -7.96 2.81 8.34
N VAL A 56 -7.51 2.93 7.09
CA VAL A 56 -7.39 1.81 6.14
C VAL A 56 -5.93 1.41 6.04
N ILE A 57 -5.63 0.17 6.41
CA ILE A 57 -4.27 -0.37 6.45
C ILE A 57 -4.19 -1.77 5.82
N CYS A 58 -3.09 -2.05 5.14
CA CYS A 58 -2.80 -3.37 4.60
C CYS A 58 -2.37 -4.33 5.72
N SER A 59 -2.92 -5.54 5.74
CA SER A 59 -2.60 -6.55 6.76
C SER A 59 -1.15 -7.01 6.70
N VAL A 60 -0.54 -7.02 5.51
CA VAL A 60 0.85 -7.46 5.28
C VAL A 60 1.89 -6.35 5.41
N HIS A 61 1.48 -5.12 5.72
CA HIS A 61 2.46 -4.06 5.98
C HIS A 61 3.28 -4.40 7.23
N PRO A 62 4.62 -4.23 7.22
CA PRO A 62 5.50 -4.63 8.33
C PRO A 62 5.09 -4.09 9.70
N ASP A 63 4.56 -2.87 9.74
CA ASP A 63 4.15 -2.21 11.00
C ASP A 63 2.75 -2.60 11.47
N THR A 64 1.95 -3.30 10.66
CA THR A 64 0.56 -3.64 11.02
C THR A 64 0.45 -4.45 12.31
N PRO A 65 1.24 -5.53 12.55
CA PRO A 65 1.16 -6.27 13.81
C PRO A 65 1.48 -5.41 15.03
N HIS A 66 2.48 -4.55 14.93
CA HIS A 66 2.86 -3.64 16.01
C HIS A 66 1.77 -2.61 16.31
N LEU A 67 1.17 -2.04 15.27
CA LEU A 67 0.06 -1.10 15.41
C LEU A 67 -1.13 -1.75 16.08
N LEU A 68 -1.56 -2.92 15.62
CA LEU A 68 -2.69 -3.66 16.21
C LEU A 68 -2.46 -3.97 17.69
N THR A 69 -1.23 -4.37 18.05
CA THR A 69 -0.87 -4.65 19.45
C THR A 69 -0.87 -3.37 20.29
N ALA A 70 -0.28 -2.29 19.81
CA ALA A 70 -0.17 -1.04 20.56
C ALA A 70 -1.53 -0.38 20.82
N TYR A 71 -2.46 -0.48 19.88
CA TYR A 71 -3.75 0.23 19.93
C TYR A 71 -4.97 -0.66 20.22
N HIS A 72 -4.80 -1.96 20.54
CA HIS A 72 -5.88 -2.95 20.68
C HIS A 72 -6.98 -2.60 21.68
N LYS A 73 -6.74 -1.70 22.65
CA LYS A 73 -7.73 -1.23 23.62
C LYS A 73 -8.51 -0.01 23.15
N ARG A 74 -8.06 0.65 22.10
CA ARG A 74 -8.59 1.95 21.65
C ARG A 74 -9.08 1.94 20.20
N LEU A 75 -8.48 1.10 19.35
CA LEU A 75 -8.89 0.89 17.97
C LEU A 75 -9.34 -0.55 17.77
N PHE A 76 -10.42 -0.71 17.03
CA PHE A 76 -11.07 -1.98 16.77
C PHE A 76 -11.29 -2.17 15.28
N LEU A 77 -11.30 -3.42 14.83
CA LEU A 77 -11.71 -3.74 13.47
C LEU A 77 -13.18 -3.35 13.27
N ALA A 78 -13.41 -2.40 12.38
CA ALA A 78 -14.74 -1.96 11.94
C ALA A 78 -15.18 -2.73 10.69
N ASP A 79 -14.23 -3.04 9.79
CA ASP A 79 -14.46 -3.82 8.58
C ASP A 79 -13.15 -4.50 8.13
N THR A 80 -13.26 -5.46 7.23
CA THR A 80 -12.14 -6.08 6.50
C THR A 80 -12.59 -6.42 5.09
N PHE A 81 -11.69 -6.33 4.12
CA PHE A 81 -11.98 -6.62 2.73
C PHE A 81 -10.74 -7.11 2.00
N ILE A 82 -10.93 -7.66 0.81
CA ILE A 82 -9.86 -8.08 -0.11
C ILE A 82 -9.83 -7.08 -1.26
N SER A 83 -8.65 -6.64 -1.63
CA SER A 83 -8.44 -5.80 -2.81
C SER A 83 -7.07 -6.10 -3.40
N PRO A 84 -6.94 -6.14 -4.73
CA PRO A 84 -5.62 -6.19 -5.34
C PRO A 84 -4.82 -4.93 -4.96
N SER A 85 -3.52 -5.09 -4.88
CA SER A 85 -2.57 -4.00 -4.72
C SER A 85 -2.50 -3.14 -5.99
N LYS A 86 -1.97 -1.93 -5.84
CA LYS A 86 -1.65 -1.07 -6.99
C LYS A 86 -0.69 -1.80 -7.93
N PRO A 87 -0.95 -1.86 -9.26
CA PRO A 87 -0.11 -2.60 -10.19
C PRO A 87 1.35 -2.19 -10.16
N LEU A 88 2.24 -3.17 -10.24
CA LEU A 88 3.68 -3.00 -10.22
C LEU A 88 4.30 -3.41 -11.56
N ALA A 89 5.50 -2.92 -11.84
CA ALA A 89 6.29 -3.30 -13.00
C ALA A 89 7.78 -3.22 -12.70
N ILE A 90 8.57 -4.03 -13.39
CA ILE A 90 10.01 -3.83 -13.48
C ILE A 90 10.27 -2.97 -14.73
N VAL A 91 10.98 -1.88 -14.51
CA VAL A 91 11.33 -0.92 -15.56
C VAL A 91 12.83 -0.74 -15.63
N THR A 92 13.36 -0.47 -16.83
CA THR A 92 14.79 -0.22 -17.10
C THR A 92 14.95 1.06 -17.91
N ARG A 93 16.02 1.81 -17.69
CA ARG A 93 16.35 2.96 -18.54
C ARG A 93 16.58 2.50 -19.98
N GLU A 94 15.95 3.16 -20.95
CA GLU A 94 15.97 2.75 -22.38
C GLU A 94 17.39 2.58 -22.95
N GLN A 95 18.34 3.43 -22.54
CA GLN A 95 19.73 3.37 -23.01
C GLN A 95 20.53 2.17 -22.48
N ILE A 96 20.02 1.43 -21.50
CA ILE A 96 20.70 0.28 -20.90
C ILE A 96 20.14 -1.01 -21.50
N HIS A 97 20.91 -1.60 -22.44
CA HIS A 97 20.50 -2.82 -23.13
C HIS A 97 20.69 -4.10 -22.30
N ARG A 98 21.62 -4.09 -21.34
CA ARG A 98 21.92 -5.23 -20.46
C ARG A 98 22.00 -4.72 -19.01
N PRO A 99 20.88 -4.61 -18.33
CA PRO A 99 20.87 -4.12 -16.97
C PRO A 99 21.61 -5.10 -16.03
N HIS A 100 22.44 -4.55 -15.16
CA HIS A 100 23.23 -5.31 -14.18
C HIS A 100 22.58 -5.29 -12.82
N SER A 101 22.02 -4.15 -12.42
CA SER A 101 21.47 -3.90 -11.09
C SER A 101 19.98 -3.57 -11.12
N ILE A 102 19.28 -3.95 -10.03
CA ILE A 102 17.87 -3.61 -9.83
C ILE A 102 17.63 -3.12 -8.41
N GLY A 103 16.91 -1.99 -8.28
CA GLY A 103 16.41 -1.48 -7.02
C GLY A 103 15.01 -2.01 -6.71
N VAL A 104 14.81 -2.47 -5.47
CA VAL A 104 13.51 -2.96 -4.99
C VAL A 104 13.23 -2.47 -3.58
N PHE A 105 11.98 -2.20 -3.28
CA PHE A 105 11.55 -1.95 -1.91
C PHE A 105 11.39 -3.28 -1.15
N THR A 106 11.77 -3.32 0.13
CA THR A 106 11.73 -4.54 0.95
C THR A 106 10.41 -5.29 0.85
N ALA A 107 9.28 -4.59 0.91
CA ALA A 107 7.95 -5.22 0.87
C ALA A 107 7.59 -5.83 -0.50
N THR A 108 8.33 -5.51 -1.56
CA THR A 108 8.06 -6.01 -2.92
C THR A 108 9.09 -7.05 -3.39
N LEU A 109 10.10 -7.36 -2.57
CA LEU A 109 11.23 -8.23 -2.94
C LEU A 109 10.82 -9.61 -3.47
N GLY A 110 9.73 -10.17 -2.96
CA GLY A 110 9.24 -11.51 -3.35
C GLY A 110 8.19 -11.51 -4.47
N LEU A 111 7.84 -10.36 -5.04
CA LEU A 111 6.73 -10.27 -5.98
C LEU A 111 7.11 -10.56 -7.44
N GLY A 112 8.41 -10.55 -7.78
CA GLY A 112 8.88 -10.79 -9.14
C GLY A 112 10.11 -11.67 -9.20
N ASP A 113 10.35 -12.27 -10.37
CA ASP A 113 11.60 -12.99 -10.63
C ASP A 113 12.72 -11.97 -10.94
N LEU A 114 13.68 -11.87 -10.03
CA LEU A 114 14.81 -10.95 -10.12
C LEU A 114 16.09 -11.64 -10.61
N SER A 115 16.04 -12.88 -11.04
CA SER A 115 17.21 -13.71 -11.42
C SER A 115 17.99 -13.17 -12.63
N ALA A 116 17.36 -12.30 -13.43
CA ALA A 116 18.02 -11.65 -14.59
C ALA A 116 19.05 -10.58 -14.18
N TRP A 117 19.00 -10.10 -12.95
CA TRP A 117 19.92 -9.06 -12.43
C TRP A 117 20.96 -9.67 -11.51
N ARG A 118 22.23 -9.25 -11.70
CA ARG A 118 23.35 -9.74 -10.88
C ARG A 118 23.43 -9.07 -9.52
N GLU A 119 22.93 -7.84 -9.41
CA GLU A 119 22.95 -7.05 -8.21
C GLU A 119 21.51 -6.61 -7.86
N ILE A 120 21.06 -6.97 -6.65
CA ILE A 120 19.75 -6.57 -6.12
C ILE A 120 19.99 -5.61 -4.96
N VAL A 121 19.61 -4.36 -5.15
CA VAL A 121 19.70 -3.30 -4.13
C VAL A 121 18.34 -3.19 -3.43
N VAL A 122 18.30 -3.58 -2.15
CA VAL A 122 17.07 -3.57 -1.35
C VAL A 122 16.99 -2.29 -0.53
N GLU A 123 16.03 -1.44 -0.87
CA GLU A 123 15.68 -0.27 -0.06
C GLU A 123 14.87 -0.70 1.16
N LYS A 124 15.47 -0.56 2.35
CA LYS A 124 14.91 -1.05 3.62
C LYS A 124 13.99 -0.07 4.33
N SER A 125 14.06 1.19 3.95
CA SER A 125 13.26 2.28 4.51
C SER A 125 12.64 3.12 3.41
N GLY A 126 11.59 3.86 3.73
CA GLY A 126 10.89 4.70 2.77
C GLY A 126 9.75 3.95 2.06
N THR A 127 9.62 4.20 0.77
CA THR A 127 8.52 3.72 -0.06
C THR A 127 9.00 3.32 -1.46
N ILE A 128 8.11 2.79 -2.29
CA ILE A 128 8.39 2.57 -3.73
C ILE A 128 8.81 3.88 -4.44
N PHE A 129 8.33 5.04 -4.00
CA PHE A 129 8.73 6.34 -4.58
C PHE A 129 10.20 6.68 -4.30
N ASP A 130 10.77 6.19 -3.21
CA ASP A 130 12.20 6.33 -2.95
C ASP A 130 13.01 5.48 -3.92
N VAL A 131 12.54 4.26 -4.23
CA VAL A 131 13.10 3.43 -5.30
C VAL A 131 13.02 4.14 -6.66
N GLU A 132 11.87 4.72 -7.02
CA GLU A 132 11.73 5.53 -8.24
C GLU A 132 12.75 6.70 -8.26
N THR A 133 12.92 7.37 -7.15
CA THR A 133 13.84 8.51 -7.01
C THR A 133 15.29 8.06 -7.22
N GLN A 134 15.70 6.96 -6.63
CA GLN A 134 17.05 6.42 -6.79
C GLN A 134 17.31 5.89 -8.21
N LEU A 135 16.32 5.25 -8.84
CA LEU A 135 16.40 4.86 -10.26
C LEU A 135 16.67 6.08 -11.15
N ARG A 136 15.93 7.16 -10.95
CA ARG A 136 16.10 8.41 -11.72
C ARG A 136 17.48 9.05 -11.48
N ARG A 137 18.07 8.90 -10.30
CA ARG A 137 19.43 9.37 -9.97
C ARG A 137 20.52 8.46 -10.51
N GLY A 138 20.18 7.28 -11.02
CA GLY A 138 21.13 6.34 -11.58
C GLY A 138 21.79 5.41 -10.57
N ALA A 139 21.19 5.22 -9.39
CA ALA A 139 21.72 4.32 -8.37
C ALA A 139 21.70 2.85 -8.82
N TYR A 140 20.80 2.49 -9.73
CA TYR A 140 20.70 1.18 -10.36
C TYR A 140 20.12 1.29 -11.77
N ASP A 141 20.24 0.23 -12.56
CA ASP A 141 19.85 0.21 -13.98
C ASP A 141 18.34 0.03 -14.16
N SER A 142 17.75 -0.81 -13.32
CA SER A 142 16.34 -1.19 -13.32
C SER A 142 15.73 -0.96 -11.95
N ALA A 143 14.39 -0.95 -11.86
CA ALA A 143 13.70 -0.94 -10.57
C ALA A 143 12.32 -1.59 -10.67
N LEU A 144 11.87 -2.14 -9.53
CA LEU A 144 10.49 -2.55 -9.31
C LEU A 144 9.73 -1.35 -8.73
N VAL A 145 8.80 -0.83 -9.52
CA VAL A 145 8.06 0.41 -9.25
C VAL A 145 6.56 0.23 -9.52
N TYR A 146 5.74 1.23 -9.21
CA TYR A 146 4.35 1.23 -9.68
C TYR A 146 4.29 1.31 -11.20
N ARG A 147 3.36 0.55 -11.81
CA ARG A 147 3.20 0.47 -13.28
C ARG A 147 2.99 1.86 -13.91
N ASP A 148 2.30 2.77 -13.22
CA ASP A 148 2.04 4.14 -13.67
C ASP A 148 3.29 5.03 -13.74
N PHE A 149 4.45 4.55 -13.26
CA PHE A 149 5.73 5.24 -13.45
C PHE A 149 6.04 5.48 -14.93
N LEU A 150 5.76 4.50 -15.78
CA LEU A 150 6.02 4.61 -17.24
C LEU A 150 5.16 5.70 -17.90
N ASP A 151 3.97 5.96 -17.37
CA ASP A 151 3.08 7.00 -17.90
C ASP A 151 3.52 8.41 -17.46
N ARG A 152 4.24 8.49 -16.34
CA ARG A 152 4.69 9.75 -15.72
C ARG A 152 6.12 10.15 -16.11
N VAL A 153 6.96 9.18 -16.44
CA VAL A 153 8.41 9.40 -16.59
C VAL A 153 8.91 8.78 -17.89
N PRO A 154 9.24 9.59 -18.91
CA PRO A 154 9.78 9.08 -20.18
C PRO A 154 11.23 8.58 -20.02
N GLY A 155 11.70 7.79 -21.01
CA GLY A 155 13.08 7.28 -21.07
C GLY A 155 13.27 5.95 -20.32
N TYR A 156 12.17 5.27 -20.02
CA TYR A 156 12.17 3.94 -19.41
C TYR A 156 11.31 2.99 -20.23
N ARG A 157 11.73 1.73 -20.32
CA ARG A 157 10.96 0.66 -20.94
C ARG A 157 10.47 -0.34 -19.91
N LEU A 158 9.37 -0.98 -20.22
CA LEU A 158 8.83 -2.10 -19.47
C LEU A 158 9.69 -3.35 -19.70
N GLU A 159 10.14 -3.98 -18.62
CA GLU A 159 10.77 -5.32 -18.67
C GLU A 159 9.77 -6.42 -18.30
N MET A 160 8.97 -6.17 -17.27
CA MET A 160 8.03 -7.15 -16.74
C MET A 160 6.87 -6.44 -16.03
N GLU A 161 5.64 -6.88 -16.28
CA GLU A 161 4.50 -6.55 -15.43
C GLU A 161 4.45 -7.53 -14.26
N ILE A 162 4.19 -7.00 -13.06
CA ILE A 162 4.06 -7.80 -11.85
C ILE A 162 2.58 -7.89 -11.52
N GLU A 163 2.08 -9.12 -11.46
CA GLU A 163 0.72 -9.39 -11.04
C GLU A 163 0.50 -8.90 -9.61
N SER A 164 -0.57 -8.14 -9.42
CA SER A 164 -0.91 -7.60 -8.10
C SER A 164 -1.42 -8.71 -7.20
N PRO A 165 -0.84 -8.91 -6.01
CA PRO A 165 -1.38 -9.86 -5.04
C PRO A 165 -2.74 -9.39 -4.53
N ASP A 166 -3.58 -10.34 -4.18
CA ASP A 166 -4.80 -10.08 -3.42
C ASP A 166 -4.43 -9.84 -1.95
N ASP A 167 -4.54 -8.59 -1.51
CA ASP A 167 -4.24 -8.21 -0.14
C ASP A 167 -5.49 -8.17 0.72
N ALA A 168 -5.36 -8.60 1.97
CA ALA A 168 -6.36 -8.37 3.00
C ALA A 168 -6.16 -6.97 3.61
N TRP A 169 -7.24 -6.20 3.67
CA TRP A 169 -7.23 -4.84 4.19
C TRP A 169 -8.06 -4.75 5.47
N LEU A 170 -7.58 -3.96 6.41
CA LEU A 170 -8.18 -3.74 7.70
C LEU A 170 -8.69 -2.30 7.78
N VAL A 171 -9.90 -2.14 8.27
CA VAL A 171 -10.50 -0.83 8.57
C VAL A 171 -10.61 -0.71 10.08
N LEU A 172 -9.86 0.22 10.68
CA LEU A 172 -9.83 0.45 12.11
C LEU A 172 -10.65 1.68 12.49
N GLY A 173 -11.40 1.59 13.56
CA GLY A 173 -12.18 2.69 14.13
C GLY A 173 -12.23 2.63 15.64
N THR A 174 -12.79 3.64 16.28
CA THR A 174 -12.90 3.74 17.76
C THR A 174 -14.06 2.95 18.35
N THR A 175 -15.01 2.48 17.52
CA THR A 175 -16.17 1.73 17.96
C THR A 175 -15.99 0.24 17.69
N ARG A 176 -16.14 -0.58 18.72
CA ARG A 176 -16.09 -2.04 18.59
C ARG A 176 -17.36 -2.55 17.90
N ALA A 177 -17.22 -3.04 16.67
CA ALA A 177 -18.30 -3.70 15.94
C ALA A 177 -18.47 -5.17 16.35
N TYR A 178 -17.36 -5.85 16.70
CA TYR A 178 -17.34 -7.25 17.06
C TYR A 178 -17.96 -7.52 18.43
N LYS A 179 -18.91 -8.48 18.50
CA LYS A 179 -19.70 -8.81 19.71
C LYS A 179 -19.49 -10.25 20.20
N GLY A 180 -18.35 -10.87 19.89
CA GLY A 180 -17.96 -12.16 20.46
C GLY A 180 -18.22 -13.39 19.55
N ALA A 181 -18.92 -13.24 18.41
CA ALA A 181 -19.07 -14.31 17.41
C ALA A 181 -18.09 -14.13 16.27
N ILE A 182 -17.68 -15.23 15.60
CA ILE A 182 -16.87 -15.13 14.39
C ILE A 182 -17.67 -14.38 13.31
N VAL A 183 -17.03 -13.38 12.71
CA VAL A 183 -17.56 -12.64 11.56
C VAL A 183 -16.75 -13.01 10.33
N ALA A 184 -17.41 -13.54 9.30
CA ALA A 184 -16.79 -13.86 8.02
C ALA A 184 -17.41 -12.99 6.92
N ALA A 185 -16.57 -12.44 6.03
CA ALA A 185 -17.03 -11.64 4.89
C ALA A 185 -17.85 -12.49 3.90
N GLN A 186 -17.47 -13.76 3.74
CA GLN A 186 -18.17 -14.74 2.91
C GLN A 186 -18.84 -15.79 3.81
N PRO A 187 -20.14 -16.06 3.64
CA PRO A 187 -20.84 -17.08 4.43
C PRO A 187 -20.37 -18.51 4.12
N LYS A 188 -19.77 -18.74 2.96
CA LYS A 188 -19.16 -20.00 2.55
C LYS A 188 -17.86 -19.69 1.78
N LEU A 189 -16.87 -20.54 1.96
CA LEU A 189 -15.69 -20.54 1.08
C LEU A 189 -16.10 -20.92 -0.33
N PRO A 190 -15.41 -20.36 -1.38
CA PRO A 190 -15.68 -20.70 -2.76
C PRO A 190 -15.41 -22.16 -3.06
#